data_03844fa87c37093b1ae544c7e48778c6
#
_entry.id   03844fa87c37093b1ae544c7e48778c6
#
_cell.length_a   1.000
_cell.length_b   1.000
_cell.length_c   1.000
_cell.angle_alpha   90.00
_cell.angle_beta   90.00
_cell.angle_gamma   90.00
#
_symmetry.space_group_name_H-M   'P 1'
#
loop_
_entity.id
_entity.type
_entity.pdbx_description
1 polymer ?
#
loop_
_entity_poly.entity_id
_entity_poly.type
_entity_poly.pdbx_seq_one_letter_code
_entity_poly.pdbx_strand_id
1 'polypeptide(L)'
;MTTKKSAEKKLVSIKKSPKSLGKPMKGRDILVKALVNEGVTVIFGYPGGASMEIHQGLTLAPKIRMVLPRHEQGGSFAAGGYARATGEVGVCLATSGPGATNLITGIIDAKMDSIPIIAITGQVPSTVLGSDAFQETDIMGATFPLVKHSYMIQNVAEIPRIIHEAFHIARTGRPGPVLVDVPKNIQQQEGIADFDVSFDVPSYRPNLKPSILQCKKAAHTIQAAKRPIIYAGGG
;
A
#
# COMPACT_ATOMS: atom_id res chain seq x y z
N MET A 1 43.00 -18.56 -35.70
CA MET A 1 42.70 -19.45 -34.57
C MET A 1 42.78 -18.67 -33.28
N THR A 2 41.66 -18.16 -32.78
CA THR A 2 41.60 -17.42 -31.51
C THR A 2 40.37 -17.89 -30.78
N THR A 3 40.59 -18.63 -29.72
CA THR A 3 39.66 -19.31 -28.86
C THR A 3 38.84 -18.32 -28.00
N LYS A 4 37.54 -18.31 -28.18
CA LYS A 4 36.58 -17.66 -27.27
C LYS A 4 36.52 -18.44 -25.96
N LYS A 5 36.99 -17.87 -24.86
CA LYS A 5 36.70 -18.32 -23.50
C LYS A 5 35.32 -17.78 -23.09
N SER A 6 34.35 -18.66 -23.02
CA SER A 6 33.07 -18.46 -22.43
C SER A 6 33.20 -18.31 -20.91
N ALA A 7 32.81 -17.17 -20.39
CA ALA A 7 32.72 -16.96 -18.94
C ALA A 7 31.36 -17.44 -18.45
N GLU A 8 31.32 -18.69 -17.98
CA GLU A 8 30.16 -19.20 -17.21
C GLU A 8 30.09 -18.44 -15.86
N LYS A 9 29.07 -17.58 -15.72
CA LYS A 9 28.70 -17.05 -14.43
C LYS A 9 28.08 -18.17 -13.60
N LYS A 10 28.83 -18.71 -12.63
CA LYS A 10 28.31 -19.55 -11.56
C LYS A 10 27.22 -18.78 -10.79
N LEU A 11 25.98 -19.15 -10.97
CA LEU A 11 24.87 -18.81 -10.07
C LEU A 11 25.16 -19.48 -8.72
N VAL A 12 25.63 -18.67 -7.75
CA VAL A 12 25.74 -19.10 -6.36
C VAL A 12 24.31 -19.20 -5.82
N SER A 13 23.76 -20.40 -5.79
CA SER A 13 22.52 -20.66 -5.06
C SER A 13 22.82 -20.54 -3.56
N ILE A 14 22.49 -19.39 -2.98
CA ILE A 14 22.47 -19.23 -1.53
C ILE A 14 21.32 -20.11 -1.02
N LYS A 15 21.62 -21.32 -0.59
CA LYS A 15 20.71 -22.13 0.23
C LYS A 15 20.53 -21.38 1.55
N LYS A 16 19.47 -20.58 1.68
CA LYS A 16 19.02 -20.10 3.01
C LYS A 16 18.69 -21.32 3.85
N SER A 17 19.33 -21.43 5.03
CA SER A 17 18.92 -22.42 6.05
C SER A 17 17.43 -22.24 6.34
N PRO A 18 16.67 -23.32 6.61
CA PRO A 18 15.28 -23.19 6.96
C PRO A 18 15.18 -22.33 8.23
N LYS A 19 14.71 -21.09 8.09
CA LYS A 19 14.35 -20.24 9.22
C LYS A 19 13.24 -20.97 9.96
N SER A 20 13.30 -21.02 11.29
CA SER A 20 12.19 -21.50 12.10
C SER A 20 10.97 -20.66 11.76
N LEU A 21 10.02 -21.26 11.05
CA LEU A 21 8.72 -20.66 10.80
C LEU A 21 8.10 -20.26 12.14
N GLY A 22 7.63 -19.03 12.25
CA GLY A 22 7.02 -18.52 13.48
C GLY A 22 5.80 -19.33 13.95
N LYS A 23 5.26 -19.01 15.11
CA LYS A 23 3.99 -19.62 15.58
C LYS A 23 2.83 -19.15 14.70
N PRO A 24 1.78 -19.99 14.52
CA PRO A 24 0.56 -19.56 13.86
C PRO A 24 -0.03 -18.31 14.53
N MET A 25 -0.51 -17.38 13.70
CA MET A 25 -1.15 -16.14 14.12
C MET A 25 -2.41 -15.93 13.28
N LYS A 26 -3.41 -15.25 13.84
CA LYS A 26 -4.59 -14.83 13.04
C LYS A 26 -4.19 -13.80 11.99
N GLY A 27 -4.86 -13.83 10.84
CA GLY A 27 -4.59 -12.90 9.75
C GLY A 27 -4.62 -11.43 10.19
N ARG A 28 -5.56 -11.05 11.07
CA ARG A 28 -5.62 -9.71 11.67
C ARG A 28 -4.34 -9.34 12.44
N ASP A 29 -3.77 -10.28 13.19
CA ASP A 29 -2.57 -10.03 13.98
C ASP A 29 -1.33 -9.96 13.10
N ILE A 30 -1.30 -10.77 12.02
CA ILE A 30 -0.27 -10.70 10.99
C ILE A 30 -0.32 -9.35 10.27
N LEU A 31 -1.52 -8.87 9.90
CA LEU A 31 -1.71 -7.57 9.26
C LEU A 31 -1.22 -6.43 10.16
N VAL A 32 -1.64 -6.42 11.42
CA VAL A 32 -1.22 -5.40 12.39
C VAL A 32 0.29 -5.42 12.60
N LYS A 33 0.90 -6.60 12.73
CA LYS A 33 2.35 -6.74 12.84
C LYS A 33 3.08 -6.27 11.59
N ALA A 34 2.54 -6.54 10.40
CA ALA A 34 3.11 -6.04 9.15
C ALA A 34 3.08 -4.50 9.08
N LEU A 35 1.97 -3.88 9.51
CA LEU A 35 1.85 -2.42 9.60
C LEU A 35 2.85 -1.81 10.60
N VAL A 36 3.05 -2.45 11.76
CA VAL A 36 4.09 -2.04 12.73
C VAL A 36 5.48 -2.11 12.11
N ASN A 37 5.77 -3.14 11.33
CA ASN A 37 7.07 -3.31 10.67
C ASN A 37 7.31 -2.25 9.58
N GLU A 38 6.23 -1.72 8.95
CA GLU A 38 6.31 -0.58 8.02
C GLU A 38 6.42 0.78 8.73
N GLY A 39 6.46 0.81 10.06
CA GLY A 39 6.60 2.03 10.85
C GLY A 39 5.29 2.77 11.10
N VAL A 40 4.15 2.14 10.86
CA VAL A 40 2.84 2.78 11.11
C VAL A 40 2.67 3.04 12.61
N THR A 41 2.40 4.31 12.95
CA THR A 41 2.14 4.75 14.33
C THR A 41 0.72 5.29 14.52
N VAL A 42 0.03 5.65 13.44
CA VAL A 42 -1.33 6.18 13.46
C VAL A 42 -2.16 5.57 12.34
N ILE A 43 -3.38 5.18 12.64
CA ILE A 43 -4.39 4.75 11.67
C ILE A 43 -5.67 5.55 11.89
N PHE A 44 -6.25 6.08 10.82
CA PHE A 44 -7.55 6.75 10.82
C PHE A 44 -8.61 5.74 10.36
N GLY A 45 -9.39 5.19 11.29
CA GLY A 45 -10.26 4.08 10.96
C GLY A 45 -11.66 4.20 11.55
N TYR A 46 -12.66 3.80 10.76
CA TYR A 46 -14.05 3.66 11.19
C TYR A 46 -14.44 2.17 11.23
N PRO A 47 -14.83 1.62 12.40
CA PRO A 47 -15.13 0.21 12.54
C PRO A 47 -16.45 -0.17 11.86
N GLY A 48 -16.49 -1.40 11.36
CA GLY A 48 -17.70 -2.00 10.80
C GLY A 48 -17.55 -3.51 10.65
N GLY A 49 -18.63 -4.18 10.27
CA GLY A 49 -18.77 -5.63 10.33
C GLY A 49 -17.67 -6.43 9.64
N ALA A 50 -17.18 -5.96 8.49
CA ALA A 50 -16.14 -6.65 7.74
C ALA A 50 -14.70 -6.22 8.13
N SER A 51 -14.52 -5.21 8.98
CA SER A 51 -13.21 -4.79 9.49
C SER A 51 -13.02 -4.99 10.98
N MET A 52 -14.01 -5.57 11.66
CA MET A 52 -14.04 -5.70 13.12
C MET A 52 -12.84 -6.49 13.66
N GLU A 53 -12.44 -7.54 12.97
CA GLU A 53 -11.27 -8.34 13.35
C GLU A 53 -9.97 -7.50 13.31
N ILE A 54 -9.79 -6.67 12.29
CA ILE A 54 -8.63 -5.79 12.20
C ILE A 54 -8.64 -4.80 13.36
N HIS A 55 -9.79 -4.18 13.66
CA HIS A 55 -9.91 -3.27 14.79
C HIS A 55 -9.59 -3.95 16.11
N GLN A 56 -10.05 -5.20 16.30
CA GLN A 56 -9.70 -5.99 17.47
C GLN A 56 -8.18 -6.28 17.55
N GLY A 57 -7.54 -6.58 16.43
CA GLY A 57 -6.07 -6.72 16.38
C GLY A 57 -5.35 -5.43 16.78
N LEU A 58 -5.86 -4.27 16.34
CA LEU A 58 -5.29 -2.97 16.66
C LEU A 58 -5.36 -2.62 18.15
N THR A 59 -6.39 -3.09 18.88
CA THR A 59 -6.46 -2.88 20.36
C THR A 59 -5.33 -3.56 21.12
N LEU A 60 -4.69 -4.57 20.52
CA LEU A 60 -3.56 -5.30 21.08
C LEU A 60 -2.19 -4.74 20.63
N ALA A 61 -2.18 -3.69 19.83
CA ALA A 61 -0.99 -3.09 19.24
C ALA A 61 -0.69 -1.68 19.82
N PRO A 62 -0.08 -1.56 20.99
CA PRO A 62 0.13 -0.28 21.67
C PRO A 62 1.00 0.72 20.87
N LYS A 63 1.71 0.24 19.84
CA LYS A 63 2.52 1.08 18.97
C LYS A 63 1.70 1.86 17.94
N ILE A 64 0.46 1.46 17.68
CA ILE A 64 -0.42 2.10 16.70
C ILE A 64 -1.56 2.81 17.44
N ARG A 65 -1.59 4.13 17.33
CA ARG A 65 -2.73 4.92 17.80
C ARG A 65 -3.83 4.90 16.77
N MET A 66 -5.01 4.42 17.16
CA MET A 66 -6.20 4.51 16.32
C MET A 66 -6.93 5.83 16.57
N VAL A 67 -7.20 6.57 15.50
CA VAL A 67 -8.02 7.77 15.50
C VAL A 67 -9.35 7.46 14.83
N LEU A 68 -10.44 7.61 15.57
CA LEU A 68 -11.80 7.39 15.09
C LEU A 68 -12.34 8.68 14.46
N PRO A 69 -12.50 8.76 13.13
CA PRO A 69 -13.20 9.87 12.48
C PRO A 69 -14.71 9.72 12.66
N ARG A 70 -15.48 10.76 12.37
CA ARG A 70 -16.97 10.65 12.37
C ARG A 70 -17.53 10.10 11.07
N HIS A 71 -16.71 9.99 10.03
CA HIS A 71 -17.04 9.49 8.71
C HIS A 71 -15.76 9.00 8.04
N GLU A 72 -15.84 7.95 7.24
CA GLU A 72 -14.67 7.34 6.59
C GLU A 72 -13.96 8.30 5.64
N GLN A 73 -14.70 9.16 4.93
CA GLN A 73 -14.13 10.20 4.10
C GLN A 73 -13.20 11.12 4.91
N GLY A 74 -13.62 11.53 6.11
CA GLY A 74 -12.75 12.27 7.01
C GLY A 74 -11.50 11.51 7.42
N GLY A 75 -11.59 10.18 7.54
CA GLY A 75 -10.46 9.30 7.80
C GLY A 75 -9.44 9.27 6.66
N SER A 76 -9.91 9.18 5.41
CA SER A 76 -9.03 9.21 4.24
C SER A 76 -8.35 10.58 4.06
N PHE A 77 -9.05 11.69 4.28
CA PHE A 77 -8.44 13.02 4.28
C PHE A 77 -7.45 13.21 5.43
N ALA A 78 -7.76 12.67 6.62
CA ALA A 78 -6.83 12.73 7.75
C ALA A 78 -5.54 11.95 7.48
N ALA A 79 -5.62 10.78 6.83
CA ALA A 79 -4.46 10.02 6.38
C ALA A 79 -3.63 10.82 5.36
N GLY A 80 -4.28 11.48 4.38
CA GLY A 80 -3.62 12.38 3.44
C GLY A 80 -2.98 13.58 4.12
N GLY A 81 -3.66 14.19 5.09
CA GLY A 81 -3.12 15.29 5.91
C GLY A 81 -1.90 14.88 6.74
N TYR A 82 -1.96 13.68 7.35
CA TYR A 82 -0.84 13.09 8.06
C TYR A 82 0.37 12.90 7.15
N ALA A 83 0.16 12.33 5.97
CA ALA A 83 1.25 12.13 5.01
C ALA A 83 1.88 13.45 4.55
N ARG A 84 1.07 14.49 4.31
CA ARG A 84 1.58 15.84 3.95
C ARG A 84 2.40 16.48 5.09
N ALA A 85 1.97 16.27 6.32
CA ALA A 85 2.61 16.93 7.47
C ALA A 85 3.89 16.23 7.94
N THR A 86 3.97 14.89 7.78
CA THR A 86 5.07 14.09 8.33
C THR A 86 6.05 13.60 7.28
N GLY A 87 5.64 13.50 6.02
CA GLY A 87 6.38 12.80 4.96
C GLY A 87 6.23 11.28 5.00
N GLU A 88 5.51 10.74 5.98
CA GLU A 88 5.26 9.30 6.13
C GLU A 88 4.03 8.87 5.34
N VAL A 89 3.86 7.57 5.15
CA VAL A 89 2.67 7.03 4.48
C VAL A 89 1.47 7.09 5.44
N GLY A 90 0.41 7.79 5.04
CA GLY A 90 -0.84 7.81 5.80
C GLY A 90 -1.63 6.51 5.66
N VAL A 91 -2.31 6.07 6.72
CA VAL A 91 -3.12 4.84 6.68
C VAL A 91 -4.54 5.15 7.11
N CYS A 92 -5.52 4.77 6.28
CA CYS A 92 -6.93 4.77 6.64
C CYS A 92 -7.52 3.37 6.55
N LEU A 93 -8.57 3.12 7.36
CA LEU A 93 -9.21 1.81 7.49
C LEU A 93 -10.73 1.99 7.51
N ALA A 94 -11.43 1.21 6.69
CA ALA A 94 -12.89 1.16 6.66
C ALA A 94 -13.40 -0.28 6.53
N THR A 95 -14.70 -0.45 6.74
CA THR A 95 -15.38 -1.71 6.45
C THR A 95 -15.71 -1.84 4.96
N SER A 96 -16.37 -2.93 4.56
CA SER A 96 -16.82 -3.17 3.19
C SER A 96 -17.95 -2.22 2.77
N GLY A 97 -18.34 -2.29 1.50
CA GLY A 97 -19.51 -1.61 0.96
C GLY A 97 -19.46 -0.11 1.16
N PRO A 98 -20.47 0.47 1.86
CA PRO A 98 -20.57 1.91 2.05
C PRO A 98 -19.36 2.50 2.79
N GLY A 99 -18.73 1.75 3.72
CA GLY A 99 -17.53 2.22 4.40
C GLY A 99 -16.35 2.35 3.45
N ALA A 100 -16.12 1.36 2.60
CA ALA A 100 -15.07 1.38 1.59
C ALA A 100 -15.29 2.49 0.55
N THR A 101 -16.51 2.62 0.03
CA THR A 101 -16.83 3.66 -0.97
C THR A 101 -16.68 5.08 -0.43
N ASN A 102 -16.94 5.30 0.86
CA ASN A 102 -16.72 6.59 1.51
C ASN A 102 -15.24 7.03 1.57
N LEU A 103 -14.28 6.13 1.40
CA LEU A 103 -12.86 6.50 1.31
C LEU A 103 -12.49 7.13 -0.03
N ILE A 104 -13.29 6.92 -1.09
CA ILE A 104 -12.92 7.23 -2.48
C ILE A 104 -12.54 8.70 -2.67
N THR A 105 -13.28 9.64 -2.09
CA THR A 105 -13.00 11.07 -2.25
C THR A 105 -11.59 11.43 -1.77
N GLY A 106 -11.18 10.94 -0.60
CA GLY A 106 -9.83 11.20 -0.09
C GLY A 106 -8.74 10.41 -0.83
N ILE A 107 -9.09 9.24 -1.40
CA ILE A 107 -8.20 8.49 -2.31
C ILE A 107 -7.92 9.31 -3.58
N ILE A 108 -8.96 9.91 -4.19
CA ILE A 108 -8.80 10.77 -5.36
C ILE A 108 -7.94 11.99 -5.04
N ASP A 109 -8.20 12.67 -3.92
CA ASP A 109 -7.41 13.81 -3.46
C ASP A 109 -5.91 13.42 -3.33
N ALA A 110 -5.63 12.31 -2.65
CA ALA A 110 -4.27 11.80 -2.51
C ALA A 110 -3.63 11.46 -3.87
N LYS A 111 -4.40 10.90 -4.82
CA LYS A 111 -3.92 10.58 -6.17
C LYS A 111 -3.53 11.83 -6.94
N MET A 112 -4.38 12.85 -6.90
CA MET A 112 -4.15 14.10 -7.64
C MET A 112 -2.93 14.84 -7.13
N ASP A 113 -2.76 14.88 -5.81
CA ASP A 113 -1.66 15.60 -5.14
C ASP A 113 -0.40 14.76 -4.92
N SER A 114 -0.37 13.52 -5.43
CA SER A 114 0.78 12.62 -5.26
C SER A 114 1.12 12.32 -3.79
N ILE A 115 0.09 12.11 -2.97
CA ILE A 115 0.23 11.83 -1.54
C ILE A 115 0.19 10.32 -1.28
N PRO A 116 1.21 9.76 -0.60
CA PRO A 116 1.25 8.33 -0.33
C PRO A 116 0.28 7.98 0.81
N ILE A 117 -0.76 7.22 0.50
CA ILE A 117 -1.66 6.65 1.51
C ILE A 117 -1.91 5.17 1.23
N ILE A 118 -2.15 4.41 2.29
CA ILE A 118 -2.68 3.05 2.23
C ILE A 118 -4.12 3.10 2.72
N ALA A 119 -5.04 2.73 1.83
CA ALA A 119 -6.45 2.53 2.17
C ALA A 119 -6.67 1.03 2.40
N ILE A 120 -6.97 0.65 3.64
CA ILE A 120 -7.29 -0.73 4.00
C ILE A 120 -8.80 -0.84 4.08
N THR A 121 -9.37 -1.81 3.38
CA THR A 121 -10.81 -2.10 3.44
C THR A 121 -11.04 -3.51 3.96
N GLY A 122 -12.01 -3.68 4.83
CA GLY A 122 -12.57 -4.99 5.10
C GLY A 122 -13.45 -5.41 3.92
N GLN A 123 -13.52 -6.71 3.65
CA GLN A 123 -14.38 -7.27 2.60
C GLN A 123 -15.23 -8.41 3.15
N VAL A 124 -16.33 -8.71 2.49
CA VAL A 124 -17.13 -9.90 2.79
C VAL A 124 -16.25 -11.16 2.67
N PRO A 125 -16.63 -12.29 3.30
CA PRO A 125 -15.85 -13.53 3.15
C PRO A 125 -15.65 -13.90 1.69
N SER A 126 -14.45 -14.36 1.33
CA SER A 126 -14.09 -14.70 -0.05
C SER A 126 -15.01 -15.75 -0.69
N THR A 127 -15.71 -16.55 0.11
CA THR A 127 -16.64 -17.57 -0.34
C THR A 127 -17.96 -17.01 -0.89
N VAL A 128 -18.28 -15.74 -0.60
CA VAL A 128 -19.52 -15.07 -1.04
C VAL A 128 -19.23 -13.87 -1.95
N LEU A 129 -17.98 -13.64 -2.31
CA LEU A 129 -17.61 -12.59 -3.27
C LEU A 129 -18.31 -12.82 -4.63
N GLY A 130 -18.90 -11.77 -5.18
CA GLY A 130 -19.63 -11.80 -6.45
C GLY A 130 -21.07 -12.31 -6.34
N SER A 131 -21.59 -12.44 -5.12
CA SER A 131 -22.97 -12.90 -4.89
C SER A 131 -23.94 -11.78 -4.46
N ASP A 132 -23.51 -10.51 -4.53
CA ASP A 132 -24.25 -9.36 -3.99
C ASP A 132 -24.59 -9.52 -2.50
N ALA A 133 -23.61 -10.03 -1.74
CA ALA A 133 -23.74 -10.21 -0.30
C ALA A 133 -23.94 -8.87 0.42
N PHE A 134 -24.49 -8.92 1.64
CA PHE A 134 -24.74 -7.71 2.42
C PHE A 134 -23.49 -6.84 2.58
N GLN A 135 -23.59 -5.58 2.15
CA GLN A 135 -22.50 -4.62 2.11
C GLN A 135 -21.27 -5.08 1.28
N GLU A 136 -21.46 -5.94 0.29
CA GLU A 136 -20.45 -6.21 -0.71
C GLU A 136 -20.35 -5.03 -1.68
N THR A 137 -19.12 -4.72 -2.10
CA THR A 137 -18.84 -3.79 -3.20
C THR A 137 -17.52 -4.19 -3.84
N ASP A 138 -17.47 -4.18 -5.16
CA ASP A 138 -16.21 -4.26 -5.90
C ASP A 138 -15.43 -2.94 -5.74
N ILE A 139 -14.83 -2.78 -4.57
CA ILE A 139 -14.04 -1.60 -4.26
C ILE A 139 -12.76 -1.52 -5.10
N MET A 140 -12.22 -2.67 -5.52
CA MET A 140 -11.04 -2.70 -6.39
C MET A 140 -11.39 -2.15 -7.78
N GLY A 141 -12.51 -2.61 -8.37
CA GLY A 141 -13.00 -2.07 -9.64
C GLY A 141 -13.33 -0.59 -9.56
N ALA A 142 -14.04 -0.16 -8.49
CA ALA A 142 -14.40 1.23 -8.27
C ALA A 142 -13.19 2.16 -8.12
N THR A 143 -12.11 1.69 -7.51
CA THR A 143 -10.90 2.47 -7.27
C THR A 143 -9.78 2.26 -8.30
N PHE A 144 -9.93 1.33 -9.22
CA PHE A 144 -8.91 0.97 -10.20
C PHE A 144 -8.25 2.17 -10.91
N PRO A 145 -8.99 3.17 -11.45
CA PRO A 145 -8.40 4.35 -12.07
C PRO A 145 -7.85 5.37 -11.05
N LEU A 146 -8.15 5.20 -9.77
CA LEU A 146 -7.92 6.20 -8.72
C LEU A 146 -6.72 5.89 -7.84
N VAL A 147 -6.21 4.66 -7.87
CA VAL A 147 -5.05 4.23 -7.08
C VAL A 147 -3.83 3.93 -7.95
N LYS A 148 -2.68 3.80 -7.35
CA LYS A 148 -1.48 3.32 -8.04
C LYS A 148 -1.53 1.82 -8.25
N HIS A 149 -2.05 1.12 -7.25
CA HIS A 149 -2.25 -0.33 -7.26
C HIS A 149 -3.33 -0.71 -6.25
N SER A 150 -3.92 -1.89 -6.43
CA SER A 150 -4.85 -2.49 -5.48
C SER A 150 -4.51 -3.96 -5.27
N TYR A 151 -4.69 -4.42 -4.04
CA TYR A 151 -4.52 -5.81 -3.65
C TYR A 151 -5.78 -6.34 -2.99
N MET A 152 -6.19 -7.56 -3.34
CA MET A 152 -7.09 -8.36 -2.53
C MET A 152 -6.29 -9.50 -1.91
N ILE A 153 -6.27 -9.60 -0.60
CA ILE A 153 -5.53 -10.65 0.10
C ILE A 153 -6.32 -11.96 0.02
N GLN A 154 -5.73 -12.98 -0.60
CA GLN A 154 -6.37 -14.28 -0.76
C GLN A 154 -5.82 -15.34 0.21
N ASN A 155 -4.62 -15.13 0.72
CA ASN A 155 -3.97 -16.07 1.64
C ASN A 155 -3.33 -15.31 2.80
N VAL A 156 -3.52 -15.81 4.01
CA VAL A 156 -2.97 -15.21 5.24
C VAL A 156 -1.44 -15.10 5.21
N ALA A 157 -0.74 -16.04 4.58
CA ALA A 157 0.72 -16.02 4.47
C ALA A 157 1.26 -14.91 3.56
N GLU A 158 0.43 -14.34 2.69
CA GLU A 158 0.83 -13.26 1.78
C GLU A 158 0.75 -11.87 2.40
N ILE A 159 0.08 -11.74 3.54
CA ILE A 159 -0.16 -10.44 4.19
C ILE A 159 1.13 -9.62 4.35
N PRO A 160 2.25 -10.15 4.91
CA PRO A 160 3.45 -9.34 5.09
C PRO A 160 4.04 -8.85 3.78
N ARG A 161 4.07 -9.70 2.74
CA ARG A 161 4.56 -9.34 1.41
C ARG A 161 3.69 -8.24 0.80
N ILE A 162 2.37 -8.43 0.80
CA ILE A 162 1.43 -7.47 0.19
C ILE A 162 1.52 -6.10 0.88
N ILE A 163 1.58 -6.07 2.20
CA ILE A 163 1.71 -4.81 2.95
C ILE A 163 3.02 -4.13 2.60
N HIS A 164 4.13 -4.85 2.58
CA HIS A 164 5.43 -4.29 2.23
C HIS A 164 5.46 -3.73 0.79
N GLU A 165 4.93 -4.49 -0.18
CA GLU A 165 4.78 -4.03 -1.57
C GLU A 165 3.89 -2.79 -1.68
N ALA A 166 2.75 -2.77 -0.97
CA ALA A 166 1.82 -1.65 -0.96
C ALA A 166 2.50 -0.36 -0.47
N PHE A 167 3.24 -0.43 0.64
CA PHE A 167 3.98 0.72 1.15
C PHE A 167 5.11 1.15 0.20
N HIS A 168 5.82 0.21 -0.40
CA HIS A 168 6.85 0.51 -1.40
C HIS A 168 6.25 1.24 -2.60
N ILE A 169 5.15 0.73 -3.17
CA ILE A 169 4.48 1.35 -4.32
C ILE A 169 3.92 2.72 -3.95
N ALA A 170 3.33 2.87 -2.75
CA ALA A 170 2.76 4.15 -2.33
C ALA A 170 3.80 5.27 -2.27
N ARG A 171 5.00 4.99 -1.74
CA ARG A 171 6.04 6.00 -1.45
C ARG A 171 7.04 6.23 -2.57
N THR A 172 7.18 5.32 -3.55
CA THR A 172 8.22 5.40 -4.59
C THR A 172 7.69 5.86 -5.94
N GLY A 173 8.58 6.31 -6.85
CA GLY A 173 8.20 6.94 -8.09
C GLY A 173 7.37 8.21 -7.85
N ARG A 174 6.26 8.40 -8.58
CA ARG A 174 5.25 9.39 -8.20
C ARG A 174 4.46 8.82 -7.01
N PRO A 175 4.53 9.39 -5.79
CA PRO A 175 3.77 8.89 -4.66
C PRO A 175 2.26 8.89 -4.92
N GLY A 176 1.53 8.08 -4.18
CA GLY A 176 0.07 8.03 -4.34
C GLY A 176 -0.59 6.88 -3.59
N PRO A 177 -1.92 6.80 -3.65
CA PRO A 177 -2.70 5.84 -2.88
C PRO A 177 -2.55 4.40 -3.40
N VAL A 178 -2.57 3.45 -2.46
CA VAL A 178 -2.70 2.02 -2.72
C VAL A 178 -3.85 1.48 -1.88
N LEU A 179 -4.69 0.63 -2.48
CA LEU A 179 -5.79 -0.06 -1.79
C LEU A 179 -5.35 -1.47 -1.40
N VAL A 180 -5.71 -1.88 -0.19
CA VAL A 180 -5.55 -3.27 0.28
C VAL A 180 -6.88 -3.75 0.83
N ASP A 181 -7.54 -4.64 0.10
CA ASP A 181 -8.84 -5.21 0.45
C ASP A 181 -8.65 -6.57 1.15
N VAL A 182 -9.26 -6.73 2.32
CA VAL A 182 -8.98 -7.85 3.23
C VAL A 182 -10.27 -8.60 3.57
N PRO A 183 -10.54 -9.76 2.93
CA PRO A 183 -11.72 -10.56 3.23
C PRO A 183 -11.79 -11.00 4.70
N LYS A 184 -13.00 -11.00 5.27
CA LYS A 184 -13.23 -11.29 6.68
C LYS A 184 -12.70 -12.67 7.12
N ASN A 185 -12.87 -13.69 6.30
CA ASN A 185 -12.34 -15.02 6.58
C ASN A 185 -10.80 -15.05 6.65
N ILE A 186 -10.11 -14.24 5.83
CA ILE A 186 -8.64 -14.10 5.88
C ILE A 186 -8.20 -13.42 7.18
N GLN A 187 -8.95 -12.41 7.64
CA GLN A 187 -8.66 -11.75 8.92
C GLN A 187 -8.74 -12.73 10.10
N GLN A 188 -9.64 -13.72 10.02
CA GLN A 188 -9.91 -14.72 11.08
C GLN A 188 -9.00 -15.95 10.99
N GLN A 189 -8.58 -16.31 9.78
CA GLN A 189 -7.78 -17.49 9.51
C GLN A 189 -6.45 -17.45 10.25
N GLU A 190 -6.06 -18.58 10.81
CA GLU A 190 -4.72 -18.77 11.37
C GLU A 190 -3.75 -19.24 10.29
N GLY A 191 -2.53 -18.73 10.35
CA GLY A 191 -1.46 -19.12 9.45
C GLY A 191 -0.09 -18.71 9.95
N ILE A 192 0.92 -19.22 9.29
CA ILE A 192 2.31 -18.88 9.55
C ILE A 192 2.74 -17.86 8.49
N ALA A 193 3.29 -16.73 8.93
CA ALA A 193 3.74 -15.66 8.05
C ALA A 193 5.24 -15.41 8.21
N ASP A 194 5.92 -15.20 7.10
CA ASP A 194 7.30 -14.72 7.07
C ASP A 194 7.31 -13.20 6.95
N PHE A 195 7.92 -12.52 7.92
CA PHE A 195 8.06 -11.07 7.94
C PHE A 195 9.42 -10.60 7.39
N ASP A 196 10.34 -11.51 7.09
CA ASP A 196 11.62 -11.20 6.46
C ASP A 196 11.50 -11.40 4.95
N VAL A 197 10.60 -10.63 4.36
CA VAL A 197 10.30 -10.70 2.94
C VAL A 197 11.26 -9.80 2.16
N SER A 198 12.05 -10.41 1.27
CA SER A 198 12.59 -9.70 0.13
C SER A 198 11.57 -9.79 -1.00
N PHE A 199 11.20 -8.67 -1.58
CA PHE A 199 10.28 -8.67 -2.71
C PHE A 199 10.92 -8.03 -3.93
N ASP A 200 10.46 -8.46 -5.09
CA ASP A 200 10.69 -7.79 -6.36
C ASP A 200 9.35 -7.63 -7.05
N VAL A 201 9.01 -6.40 -7.43
CA VAL A 201 7.81 -6.10 -8.22
C VAL A 201 8.25 -5.90 -9.67
N PRO A 202 8.29 -6.95 -10.50
CA PRO A 202 8.93 -6.90 -11.82
C PRO A 202 8.33 -5.86 -12.75
N SER A 203 7.02 -5.62 -12.64
CA SER A 203 6.27 -4.66 -13.45
C SER A 203 6.38 -3.22 -12.93
N TYR A 204 6.98 -3.00 -11.75
CA TYR A 204 7.10 -1.68 -11.14
C TYR A 204 8.56 -1.22 -11.10
N ARG A 205 8.95 -0.44 -12.09
CA ARG A 205 10.29 0.11 -12.24
C ARG A 205 10.23 1.62 -12.49
N PRO A 206 10.05 2.43 -11.43
CA PRO A 206 9.98 3.89 -11.60
C PRO A 206 11.30 4.42 -12.17
N ASN A 207 11.19 5.23 -13.23
CA ASN A 207 12.36 5.88 -13.83
C ASN A 207 12.72 7.13 -13.02
N LEU A 208 13.78 7.06 -12.25
CA LEU A 208 14.27 8.17 -11.42
C LEU A 208 15.36 9.00 -12.10
N LYS A 209 15.82 8.61 -13.31
CA LYS A 209 16.86 9.32 -14.04
C LYS A 209 16.23 10.33 -14.99
N PRO A 210 16.58 11.62 -14.90
CA PRO A 210 16.08 12.62 -15.83
C PRO A 210 16.67 12.41 -17.23
N SER A 211 15.90 12.77 -18.25
CA SER A 211 16.41 12.82 -19.63
C SER A 211 17.37 13.99 -19.80
N ILE A 212 18.64 13.70 -20.08
CA ILE A 212 19.68 14.73 -20.30
C ILE A 212 19.27 15.69 -21.46
N LEU A 213 18.62 15.16 -22.50
CA LEU A 213 18.15 15.97 -23.62
C LEU A 213 17.09 16.98 -23.17
N GLN A 214 16.12 16.54 -22.35
CA GLN A 214 15.08 17.43 -21.81
C GLN A 214 15.68 18.47 -20.83
N CYS A 215 16.65 18.08 -20.00
CA CYS A 215 17.34 19.02 -19.13
C CYS A 215 18.10 20.09 -19.92
N LYS A 216 18.80 19.72 -21.00
CA LYS A 216 19.47 20.68 -21.89
C LYS A 216 18.47 21.64 -22.54
N LYS A 217 17.34 21.11 -23.05
CA LYS A 217 16.28 21.93 -23.65
C LYS A 217 15.71 22.93 -22.65
N ALA A 218 15.41 22.48 -21.43
CA ALA A 218 14.94 23.36 -20.35
C ALA A 218 15.97 24.46 -20.01
N ALA A 219 17.25 24.09 -19.87
CA ALA A 219 18.32 25.04 -19.61
C ALA A 219 18.43 26.13 -20.69
N HIS A 220 18.39 25.74 -21.97
CA HIS A 220 18.39 26.69 -23.09
C HIS A 220 17.16 27.62 -23.05
N THR A 221 15.99 27.07 -22.74
CA THR A 221 14.76 27.87 -22.64
C THR A 221 14.86 28.90 -21.51
N ILE A 222 15.39 28.52 -20.34
CA ILE A 222 15.59 29.43 -19.20
C ILE A 222 16.60 30.49 -19.54
N GLN A 223 17.72 30.15 -20.18
CA GLN A 223 18.78 31.09 -20.56
C GLN A 223 18.33 32.10 -21.61
N ALA A 224 17.45 31.71 -22.56
CA ALA A 224 16.92 32.58 -23.59
C ALA A 224 15.80 33.51 -23.07
N ALA A 225 15.22 33.22 -21.91
CA ALA A 225 14.09 34.00 -21.40
C ALA A 225 14.59 35.32 -20.78
N LYS A 226 13.91 36.44 -21.10
CA LYS A 226 14.21 37.75 -20.51
C LYS A 226 13.70 37.86 -19.06
N ARG A 227 12.62 37.18 -18.72
CA ARG A 227 11.99 37.21 -17.39
C ARG A 227 11.45 35.80 -17.05
N PRO A 228 12.32 34.86 -16.76
CA PRO A 228 11.88 33.48 -16.46
C PRO A 228 11.11 33.43 -15.15
N ILE A 229 10.01 32.68 -15.14
CA ILE A 229 9.26 32.32 -13.93
C ILE A 229 9.30 30.80 -13.84
N ILE A 230 9.69 30.27 -12.67
CA ILE A 230 9.66 28.84 -12.39
C ILE A 230 8.46 28.55 -11.51
N TYR A 231 7.52 27.74 -12.02
CA TYR A 231 6.39 27.22 -11.25
C TYR A 231 6.71 25.79 -10.86
N ALA A 232 7.05 25.56 -9.58
CA ALA A 232 7.44 24.25 -9.06
C ALA A 232 6.31 23.64 -8.25
N GLY A 233 6.02 22.36 -8.53
CA GLY A 233 5.06 21.56 -7.80
C GLY A 233 5.72 20.39 -7.07
N GLY A 234 4.90 19.47 -6.53
CA GLY A 234 5.36 18.31 -5.78
C GLY A 234 5.75 17.09 -6.63
N GLY A 235 5.64 17.16 -7.95
CA GLY A 235 5.90 16.05 -8.87
C GLY A 235 7.26 16.07 -9.54
#